data_fbda3b9ef5d87750dbdf06d901c18c13
#
_entry.id   fbda3b9ef5d87750dbdf06d901c18c13
#
_cell.length_a   1.000
_cell.length_b   1.000
_cell.length_c   1.000
_cell.angle_alpha   90.00
_cell.angle_beta   90.00
_cell.angle_gamma   90.00
#
_symmetry.space_group_name_H-M   'P 1'
#
loop_
_entity.id
_entity.type
_entity.pdbx_description
1 polymer ?
#
loop_
_entity_poly.entity_id
_entity_poly.type
_entity_poly.pdbx_seq_one_letter_code
_entity_poly.pdbx_strand_id
1 'polypeptide(L)'
;MADDPSAGAFVFPELTRLPALAADLRFLGDSPPVLPATEAYCDRLLEVAFDRPAAFVAHHYTRYLGDLSGGQYLGPAIARAYGLDGDGHRFFVFPGVHPPAFRTRYRELLDRVTWPSDEQDEFLAEVSRAYQLNIAVLAELKEKWADRAVRNPAAPDDDIAGEGMPSEAQS
;
A
#
# COMPACT_ATOMS: atom_id res chain seq x y z
N MET A 1 19.24 0.59 -7.68
CA MET A 1 18.72 1.84 -7.12
C MET A 1 19.48 2.32 -5.87
N ALA A 2 19.96 1.45 -4.98
CA ALA A 2 20.69 1.89 -3.77
C ALA A 2 21.94 2.74 -4.07
N ASP A 3 22.63 2.44 -5.16
CA ASP A 3 23.83 3.16 -5.59
C ASP A 3 23.54 4.33 -6.56
N ASP A 4 22.28 4.56 -6.90
CA ASP A 4 21.88 5.66 -7.78
C ASP A 4 21.89 6.99 -7.01
N PRO A 5 22.45 8.06 -7.58
CA PRO A 5 22.59 9.35 -6.90
C PRO A 5 21.26 10.00 -6.50
N SER A 6 20.20 9.77 -7.26
CA SER A 6 18.87 10.35 -7.02
C SER A 6 17.92 9.39 -6.31
N ALA A 7 17.88 8.12 -6.71
CA ALA A 7 16.98 7.13 -6.12
C ALA A 7 17.51 6.53 -4.81
N GLY A 8 18.83 6.48 -4.60
CA GLY A 8 19.44 5.87 -3.41
C GLY A 8 18.96 6.47 -2.10
N ALA A 9 18.68 7.78 -2.08
CA ALA A 9 18.14 8.47 -0.91
C ALA A 9 16.72 7.98 -0.51
N PHE A 10 16.02 7.28 -1.40
CA PHE A 10 14.68 6.74 -1.18
C PHE A 10 14.67 5.25 -0.86
N VAL A 11 15.81 4.61 -0.76
CA VAL A 11 15.92 3.22 -0.31
C VAL A 11 15.97 3.18 1.21
N PHE A 12 14.82 2.93 1.85
CA PHE A 12 14.68 2.92 3.30
C PHE A 12 14.54 1.48 3.81
N PRO A 13 15.57 0.91 4.49
CA PRO A 13 15.48 -0.43 5.06
C PRO A 13 14.32 -0.61 6.05
N GLU A 14 13.98 0.45 6.80
CA GLU A 14 12.87 0.47 7.76
C GLU A 14 11.48 0.29 7.12
N LEU A 15 11.37 0.52 5.80
CA LEU A 15 10.14 0.30 5.04
C LEU A 15 10.06 -1.10 4.42
N THR A 16 11.05 -1.97 4.60
CA THR A 16 11.03 -3.32 4.04
C THR A 16 9.84 -4.11 4.55
N ARG A 17 8.94 -4.55 3.65
CA ARG A 17 7.70 -5.27 3.99
C ARG A 17 7.75 -6.77 3.72
N LEU A 18 8.72 -7.25 2.97
CA LEU A 18 8.80 -8.67 2.59
C LEU A 18 8.78 -9.64 3.79
N PRO A 19 9.51 -9.40 4.90
CA PRO A 19 9.42 -10.29 6.07
C PRO A 19 8.03 -10.28 6.72
N ALA A 20 7.38 -9.12 6.80
CA ALA A 20 6.03 -8.98 7.36
C ALA A 20 5.01 -9.71 6.47
N LEU A 21 5.03 -9.49 5.15
CA LEU A 21 4.18 -10.21 4.19
C LEU A 21 4.36 -11.72 4.27
N ALA A 22 5.61 -12.21 4.31
CA ALA A 22 5.88 -13.63 4.43
C ALA A 22 5.37 -14.24 5.75
N ALA A 23 5.39 -13.47 6.83
CA ALA A 23 4.83 -13.89 8.11
C ALA A 23 3.30 -13.94 8.07
N ASP A 24 2.66 -12.91 7.51
CA ASP A 24 1.20 -12.86 7.36
C ASP A 24 0.68 -13.98 6.46
N LEU A 25 1.31 -14.24 5.30
CA LEU A 25 0.94 -15.33 4.41
C LEU A 25 1.07 -16.70 5.09
N ARG A 26 2.12 -16.93 5.88
CA ARG A 26 2.27 -18.19 6.64
C ARG A 26 1.19 -18.35 7.70
N PHE A 27 0.80 -17.27 8.37
CA PHE A 27 -0.24 -17.29 9.39
C PHE A 27 -1.61 -17.55 8.76
N LEU A 28 -1.93 -16.88 7.65
CA LEU A 28 -3.20 -17.02 6.95
C LEU A 28 -3.34 -18.37 6.23
N GLY A 29 -2.24 -19.04 5.94
CA GLY A 29 -2.20 -20.44 5.48
C GLY A 29 -2.62 -20.66 4.03
N ASP A 30 -3.18 -19.69 3.36
CA ASP A 30 -3.68 -19.80 1.99
C ASP A 30 -3.03 -18.79 1.06
N SER A 31 -2.62 -19.24 -0.12
CA SER A 31 -2.07 -18.36 -1.16
C SER A 31 -2.97 -18.47 -2.39
N PRO A 32 -3.98 -17.60 -2.50
CA PRO A 32 -4.82 -17.58 -3.68
C PRO A 32 -3.98 -17.26 -4.93
N PRO A 33 -4.42 -17.68 -6.12
CA PRO A 33 -3.73 -17.36 -7.35
C PRO A 33 -3.62 -15.84 -7.52
N VAL A 34 -2.49 -15.40 -8.07
CA VAL A 34 -2.26 -13.99 -8.38
C VAL A 34 -3.31 -13.53 -9.41
N LEU A 35 -3.86 -12.37 -9.19
CA LEU A 35 -4.87 -11.80 -10.07
C LEU A 35 -4.21 -11.10 -11.27
N PRO A 36 -4.82 -11.11 -12.47
CA PRO A 36 -4.30 -10.43 -13.66
C PRO A 36 -3.89 -8.97 -13.45
N ALA A 37 -4.68 -8.18 -12.72
CA ALA A 37 -4.32 -6.79 -12.41
C ALA A 37 -3.07 -6.70 -11.51
N THR A 38 -2.89 -7.67 -10.62
CA THR A 38 -1.68 -7.76 -9.77
C THR A 38 -0.46 -8.15 -10.62
N GLU A 39 -0.62 -9.12 -11.54
CA GLU A 39 0.44 -9.49 -12.49
C GLU A 39 0.87 -8.29 -13.32
N ALA A 40 -0.08 -7.56 -13.92
CA ALA A 40 0.19 -6.36 -14.70
C ALA A 40 0.93 -5.28 -13.89
N TYR A 41 0.63 -5.15 -12.59
CA TYR A 41 1.36 -4.23 -11.72
C TYR A 41 2.79 -4.72 -11.46
N CYS A 42 2.97 -6.01 -11.20
CA CYS A 42 4.30 -6.61 -11.02
C CYS A 42 5.15 -6.46 -12.29
N ASP A 43 4.58 -6.73 -13.46
CA ASP A 43 5.27 -6.56 -14.76
C ASP A 43 5.75 -5.12 -14.95
N ARG A 44 4.89 -4.13 -14.62
CA ARG A 44 5.30 -2.73 -14.69
C ARG A 44 6.44 -2.42 -13.72
N LEU A 45 6.41 -2.92 -12.50
CA LEU A 45 7.50 -2.74 -11.54
C LEU A 45 8.81 -3.37 -12.06
N LEU A 46 8.76 -4.57 -12.64
CA LEU A 46 9.92 -5.23 -13.22
C LEU A 46 10.50 -4.44 -14.40
N GLU A 47 9.64 -3.80 -15.19
CA GLU A 47 10.06 -2.98 -16.33
C GLU A 47 10.79 -1.69 -15.91
N VAL A 48 10.40 -1.06 -14.80
CA VAL A 48 10.86 0.31 -14.49
C VAL A 48 11.70 0.45 -13.23
N ALA A 49 11.50 -0.42 -12.23
CA ALA A 49 12.03 -0.18 -10.89
C ALA A 49 13.55 -0.41 -10.75
N PHE A 50 14.20 -1.00 -11.75
CA PHE A 50 15.63 -1.33 -11.68
C PHE A 50 16.52 -0.36 -12.46
N ASP A 51 16.00 0.21 -13.55
CA ASP A 51 16.79 1.00 -14.51
C ASP A 51 16.31 2.44 -14.67
N ARG A 52 15.16 2.81 -14.06
CA ARG A 52 14.54 4.14 -14.18
C ARG A 52 14.34 4.78 -12.80
N PRO A 53 15.29 5.60 -12.32
CA PRO A 53 15.27 6.19 -10.97
C PRO A 53 13.99 6.95 -10.63
N ALA A 54 13.52 7.81 -11.54
CA ALA A 54 12.30 8.59 -11.33
C ALA A 54 11.06 7.69 -11.19
N ALA A 55 10.94 6.66 -12.05
CA ALA A 55 9.85 5.70 -11.98
C ALA A 55 9.90 4.83 -10.71
N PHE A 56 11.09 4.38 -10.29
CA PHE A 56 11.26 3.71 -9.00
C PHE A 56 10.74 4.56 -7.84
N VAL A 57 11.16 5.82 -7.78
CA VAL A 57 10.75 6.74 -6.70
C VAL A 57 9.24 6.99 -6.76
N ALA A 58 8.63 7.07 -7.96
CA ALA A 58 7.19 7.25 -8.12
C ALA A 58 6.37 6.09 -7.53
N HIS A 59 6.75 4.84 -7.82
CA HIS A 59 6.10 3.67 -7.23
C HIS A 59 6.35 3.57 -5.73
N HIS A 60 7.59 3.84 -5.30
CA HIS A 60 7.95 3.85 -3.88
C HIS A 60 7.15 4.90 -3.11
N TYR A 61 7.04 6.12 -3.64
CA TYR A 61 6.22 7.20 -3.09
C TYR A 61 4.75 6.76 -2.93
N THR A 62 4.15 6.30 -4.02
CA THR A 62 2.73 5.93 -4.06
C THR A 62 2.44 4.79 -3.07
N ARG A 63 3.30 3.78 -3.01
CA ARG A 63 3.10 2.63 -2.14
C ARG A 63 3.30 2.99 -0.68
N TYR A 64 4.49 3.44 -0.30
CA TYR A 64 4.85 3.57 1.11
C TYR A 64 4.22 4.76 1.81
N LEU A 65 4.05 5.91 1.14
CA LEU A 65 3.30 7.01 1.75
C LEU A 65 1.81 6.70 1.86
N GLY A 66 1.28 5.92 0.93
CA GLY A 66 -0.07 5.36 1.02
C GLY A 66 -0.24 4.46 2.26
N ASP A 67 0.67 3.52 2.45
CA ASP A 67 0.66 2.59 3.59
C ASP A 67 0.86 3.30 4.93
N LEU A 68 1.78 4.28 4.99
CA LEU A 68 2.01 5.11 6.18
C LEU A 68 0.89 6.12 6.46
N SER A 69 -0.08 6.26 5.57
CA SER A 69 -1.28 7.09 5.75
C SER A 69 -2.52 6.22 5.98
N GLY A 70 -3.02 5.59 4.91
CA GLY A 70 -4.23 4.77 4.95
C GLY A 70 -4.04 3.44 5.68
N GLY A 71 -2.88 2.83 5.57
CA GLY A 71 -2.57 1.55 6.23
C GLY A 71 -2.70 1.58 7.75
N GLN A 72 -2.49 2.75 8.37
CA GLN A 72 -2.66 2.92 9.82
C GLN A 72 -4.12 2.76 10.28
N TYR A 73 -5.08 2.99 9.40
CA TYR A 73 -6.51 2.77 9.65
C TYR A 73 -6.94 1.38 9.16
N LEU A 74 -6.42 0.95 8.02
CA LEU A 74 -6.79 -0.30 7.40
C LEU A 74 -6.32 -1.52 8.21
N GLY A 75 -5.11 -1.51 8.73
CA GLY A 75 -4.57 -2.61 9.54
C GLY A 75 -5.44 -2.96 10.74
N PRO A 76 -5.75 -2.00 11.65
CA PRO A 76 -6.67 -2.23 12.77
C PRO A 76 -8.09 -2.62 12.35
N ALA A 77 -8.60 -2.08 11.23
CA ALA A 77 -9.92 -2.46 10.71
C ALA A 77 -9.96 -3.93 10.26
N ILE A 78 -8.95 -4.37 9.52
CA ILE A 78 -8.80 -5.76 9.10
C ILE A 78 -8.63 -6.67 10.33
N ALA A 79 -7.75 -6.31 11.27
CA ALA A 79 -7.54 -7.09 12.49
C ALA A 79 -8.85 -7.30 13.25
N ARG A 80 -9.65 -6.25 13.40
CA ARG A 80 -10.96 -6.33 14.06
C ARG A 80 -11.95 -7.19 13.28
N ALA A 81 -12.05 -6.98 11.96
CA ALA A 81 -13.02 -7.68 11.11
C ALA A 81 -12.77 -9.20 11.07
N TYR A 82 -11.52 -9.61 11.15
CA TYR A 82 -11.13 -11.02 11.04
C TYR A 82 -10.67 -11.63 12.37
N GLY A 83 -10.76 -10.91 13.49
CA GLY A 83 -10.34 -11.40 14.80
C GLY A 83 -8.85 -11.71 14.91
N LEU A 84 -7.99 -10.94 14.22
CA LEU A 84 -6.56 -11.14 14.21
C LEU A 84 -5.93 -10.50 15.45
N ASP A 85 -5.13 -11.27 16.19
CA ASP A 85 -4.38 -10.81 17.36
C ASP A 85 -2.88 -10.86 17.09
N GLY A 86 -2.33 -9.76 16.59
CA GLY A 86 -0.90 -9.58 16.34
C GLY A 86 -0.37 -10.18 15.03
N ASP A 87 -0.90 -11.32 14.60
CA ASP A 87 -0.49 -12.01 13.35
C ASP A 87 -1.52 -11.82 12.24
N GLY A 88 -1.10 -11.99 10.99
CA GLY A 88 -1.95 -11.89 9.80
C GLY A 88 -2.17 -10.46 9.30
N HIS A 89 -1.66 -9.43 9.99
CA HIS A 89 -1.74 -8.03 9.55
C HIS A 89 -0.44 -7.22 9.82
N ARG A 90 0.67 -7.92 9.99
CA ARG A 90 2.01 -7.33 10.24
C ARG A 90 2.47 -6.42 9.10
N PHE A 91 1.94 -6.63 7.90
CA PHE A 91 2.21 -5.77 6.74
C PHE A 91 1.93 -4.30 7.05
N PHE A 92 0.87 -4.00 7.80
CA PHE A 92 0.46 -2.63 8.13
C PHE A 92 1.25 -2.03 9.30
N VAL A 93 2.09 -2.81 9.98
CA VAL A 93 2.88 -2.37 11.14
C VAL A 93 4.28 -2.01 10.70
N PHE A 94 4.73 -0.80 11.00
CA PHE A 94 6.06 -0.28 10.68
C PHE A 94 6.84 -0.01 11.98
N PRO A 95 7.53 -1.01 12.54
CA PRO A 95 8.23 -0.86 13.82
C PRO A 95 9.30 0.24 13.74
N GLY A 96 9.31 1.14 14.72
CA GLY A 96 10.30 2.22 14.78
C GLY A 96 10.05 3.38 13.81
N VAL A 97 9.05 3.30 12.94
CA VAL A 97 8.69 4.39 12.02
C VAL A 97 7.58 5.24 12.65
N HIS A 98 7.81 6.55 12.73
CA HIS A 98 6.78 7.53 13.10
C HIS A 98 6.15 8.11 11.83
N PRO A 99 4.94 7.69 11.40
CA PRO A 99 4.42 7.97 10.07
C PRO A 99 4.36 9.47 9.69
N PRO A 100 3.89 10.39 10.56
CA PRO A 100 3.87 11.81 10.22
C PRO A 100 5.26 12.39 9.95
N ALA A 101 6.24 12.11 10.83
CA ALA A 101 7.59 12.60 10.66
C ALA A 101 8.27 12.00 9.42
N PHE A 102 8.04 10.71 9.16
CA PHE A 102 8.59 10.03 7.99
C PHE A 102 8.04 10.63 6.69
N ARG A 103 6.73 10.89 6.61
CA ARG A 103 6.11 11.53 5.43
C ARG A 103 6.68 12.93 5.17
N THR A 104 6.90 13.72 6.22
CA THR A 104 7.54 15.03 6.10
C THR A 104 8.94 14.91 5.53
N ARG A 105 9.78 14.05 6.14
CA ARG A 105 11.15 13.77 5.67
C ARG A 105 11.18 13.31 4.22
N TYR A 106 10.26 12.43 3.83
CA TYR A 106 10.18 11.92 2.45
C TYR A 106 9.89 13.03 1.45
N ARG A 107 8.93 13.93 1.76
CA ARG A 107 8.61 15.07 0.91
C ARG A 107 9.77 16.04 0.79
N GLU A 108 10.45 16.33 1.90
CA GLU A 108 11.66 17.16 1.88
C GLU A 108 12.79 16.56 1.02
N LEU A 109 12.90 15.24 0.94
CA LEU A 109 13.82 14.57 0.03
C LEU A 109 13.40 14.76 -1.43
N LEU A 110 12.12 14.60 -1.74
CA LEU A 110 11.58 14.86 -3.09
C LEU A 110 11.82 16.31 -3.53
N ASP A 111 11.61 17.27 -2.66
CA ASP A 111 11.82 18.70 -2.95
C ASP A 111 13.29 19.04 -3.23
N ARG A 112 14.21 18.20 -2.80
CA ARG A 112 15.68 18.38 -3.00
C ARG A 112 16.22 17.64 -4.22
N VAL A 113 15.44 16.76 -4.82
CA VAL A 113 15.90 16.03 -6.01
C VAL A 113 16.00 16.99 -7.19
N THR A 114 17.15 17.01 -7.84
CA THR A 114 17.40 17.83 -9.02
C THR A 114 17.36 16.98 -10.28
N TRP A 115 16.17 16.50 -10.63
CA TRP A 115 15.96 15.82 -11.91
C TRP A 115 15.87 16.81 -13.06
N PRO A 116 16.36 16.43 -14.26
CA PRO A 116 16.01 17.12 -15.51
C PRO A 116 14.48 17.12 -15.72
N SER A 117 13.97 18.02 -16.57
CA SER A 117 12.52 18.17 -16.76
C SER A 117 11.84 16.91 -17.30
N ASP A 118 12.51 16.16 -18.14
CA ASP A 118 12.01 14.90 -18.67
C ASP A 118 11.88 13.81 -17.59
N GLU A 119 12.81 13.73 -16.65
CA GLU A 119 12.69 12.83 -15.50
C GLU A 119 11.61 13.30 -14.50
N GLN A 120 11.38 14.61 -14.36
CA GLN A 120 10.27 15.14 -13.56
C GLN A 120 8.93 14.77 -14.19
N ASP A 121 8.78 14.91 -15.51
CA ASP A 121 7.60 14.53 -16.25
C ASP A 121 7.38 13.01 -16.17
N GLU A 122 8.44 12.22 -16.26
CA GLU A 122 8.39 10.77 -16.06
C GLU A 122 7.89 10.43 -14.65
N PHE A 123 8.42 11.05 -13.60
CA PHE A 123 7.98 10.84 -12.22
C PHE A 123 6.48 11.08 -12.07
N LEU A 124 5.98 12.21 -12.57
CA LEU A 124 4.55 12.55 -12.48
C LEU A 124 3.65 11.58 -13.26
N ALA A 125 4.08 11.20 -14.47
CA ALA A 125 3.38 10.23 -15.28
C ALA A 125 3.32 8.85 -14.59
N GLU A 126 4.43 8.43 -13.99
CA GLU A 126 4.52 7.14 -13.32
C GLU A 126 3.76 7.11 -11.99
N VAL A 127 3.70 8.21 -11.23
CA VAL A 127 2.81 8.34 -10.06
C VAL A 127 1.37 8.10 -10.49
N SER A 128 0.92 8.75 -11.57
CA SER A 128 -0.43 8.57 -12.11
C SER A 128 -0.68 7.11 -12.54
N ARG A 129 0.31 6.48 -13.16
CA ARG A 129 0.27 5.07 -13.55
C ARG A 129 0.16 4.14 -12.35
N ALA A 130 0.95 4.38 -11.31
CA ALA A 130 0.91 3.59 -10.07
C ALA A 130 -0.47 3.66 -9.40
N TYR A 131 -1.12 4.83 -9.38
CA TYR A 131 -2.50 4.96 -8.90
C TYR A 131 -3.48 4.15 -9.74
N GLN A 132 -3.39 4.20 -11.07
CA GLN A 132 -4.26 3.43 -11.97
C GLN A 132 -4.10 1.93 -11.74
N LEU A 133 -2.88 1.44 -11.59
CA LEU A 133 -2.60 0.03 -11.30
C LEU A 133 -3.17 -0.40 -9.94
N ASN A 134 -3.04 0.43 -8.90
CA ASN A 134 -3.67 0.15 -7.60
C ASN A 134 -5.21 0.10 -7.71
N ILE A 135 -5.82 1.02 -8.45
CA ILE A 135 -7.27 1.04 -8.67
C ILE A 135 -7.70 -0.24 -9.40
N ALA A 136 -6.97 -0.69 -10.41
CA ALA A 136 -7.28 -1.92 -11.14
C ALA A 136 -7.23 -3.16 -10.22
N VAL A 137 -6.21 -3.27 -9.37
CA VAL A 137 -6.09 -4.36 -8.37
C VAL A 137 -7.29 -4.36 -7.44
N LEU A 138 -7.66 -3.20 -6.90
CA LEU A 138 -8.80 -3.09 -5.97
C LEU A 138 -10.15 -3.39 -6.66
N ALA A 139 -10.31 -2.96 -7.91
CA ALA A 139 -11.52 -3.23 -8.69
C ALA A 139 -11.68 -4.74 -8.94
N GLU A 140 -10.61 -5.41 -9.37
CA GLU A 140 -10.61 -6.85 -9.60
C GLU A 140 -10.85 -7.66 -8.31
N LEU A 141 -10.24 -7.24 -7.20
CA LEU A 141 -10.51 -7.83 -5.88
C LEU A 141 -11.98 -7.71 -5.50
N LYS A 142 -12.57 -6.52 -5.69
CA LYS A 142 -13.98 -6.27 -5.40
C LYS A 142 -14.91 -7.18 -6.22
N GLU A 143 -14.65 -7.33 -7.51
CA GLU A 143 -15.43 -8.22 -8.38
C GLU A 143 -15.34 -9.68 -7.93
N LYS A 144 -14.13 -10.17 -7.68
CA LYS A 144 -13.89 -11.53 -7.16
C LYS A 144 -14.53 -11.78 -5.82
N TRP A 145 -14.56 -10.76 -4.94
CA TRP A 145 -15.20 -10.88 -3.63
C TRP A 145 -16.71 -10.88 -3.75
N ALA A 146 -17.31 -10.05 -4.59
CA ALA A 146 -18.72 -10.04 -4.85
C ALA A 146 -19.21 -11.41 -5.38
N ASP A 147 -18.48 -12.00 -6.33
CA ASP A 147 -18.77 -13.34 -6.86
C ASP A 147 -18.69 -14.43 -5.79
N ARG A 148 -17.79 -14.30 -4.83
CA ARG A 148 -17.62 -15.27 -3.74
C ARG A 148 -18.74 -15.14 -2.71
N ALA A 149 -19.17 -13.93 -2.37
CA ALA A 149 -20.29 -13.66 -1.48
C ALA A 149 -21.61 -14.21 -2.03
N VAL A 150 -21.83 -14.07 -3.34
CA VAL A 150 -23.01 -14.64 -4.03
C VAL A 150 -23.00 -16.18 -4.03
N ARG A 151 -21.82 -16.81 -4.11
CA ARG A 151 -21.70 -18.28 -4.11
C ARG A 151 -21.71 -18.89 -2.70
N ASN A 152 -21.46 -18.12 -1.65
CA ASN A 152 -21.43 -18.56 -0.26
C ASN A 152 -22.19 -17.58 0.64
N PRO A 153 -23.54 -17.62 0.67
CA PRO A 153 -24.37 -16.68 1.44
C PRO A 153 -24.26 -16.84 2.97
N ALA A 154 -23.39 -17.71 3.48
CA ALA A 154 -23.16 -17.92 4.91
C ALA A 154 -21.93 -17.16 5.45
N ALA A 155 -21.34 -16.25 4.70
CA ALA A 155 -20.37 -15.28 5.25
C ALA A 155 -21.13 -14.29 6.15
N PRO A 156 -20.57 -13.90 7.33
CA PRO A 156 -21.28 -13.03 8.27
C PRO A 156 -21.67 -11.71 7.60
N ASP A 157 -22.94 -11.34 7.80
CA ASP A 157 -23.53 -10.10 7.33
C ASP A 157 -22.72 -8.89 7.82
N ASP A 158 -22.53 -7.93 6.93
CA ASP A 158 -21.98 -6.61 7.19
C ASP A 158 -22.91 -5.77 8.08
N ASP A 159 -23.05 -6.11 9.34
CA ASP A 159 -23.66 -5.25 10.35
C ASP A 159 -22.64 -4.26 10.94
N ILE A 160 -21.91 -3.55 10.09
CA ILE A 160 -21.13 -2.38 10.48
C ILE A 160 -21.72 -1.11 9.82
N ALA A 161 -23.03 -0.95 9.95
CA ALA A 161 -23.66 0.32 9.64
C ALA A 161 -24.55 0.71 10.83
N GLY A 162 -24.01 1.53 11.75
CA GLY A 162 -24.84 2.29 12.65
C GLY A 162 -24.61 2.12 14.13
N GLU A 163 -23.49 2.61 14.64
CA GLU A 163 -23.53 3.17 15.99
C GLU A 163 -23.15 4.65 15.89
N GLY A 164 -24.18 5.43 16.22
CA GLY A 164 -24.21 6.87 16.08
C GLY A 164 -23.14 7.58 16.88
N MET A 165 -22.63 8.65 16.33
CA MET A 165 -21.89 9.67 17.05
C MET A 165 -22.75 10.20 18.21
N PRO A 166 -22.20 10.30 19.43
CA PRO A 166 -22.90 10.99 20.49
C PRO A 166 -22.98 12.49 20.14
N SER A 167 -24.21 13.00 20.11
CA SER A 167 -24.50 14.44 20.05
C SER A 167 -23.96 15.09 21.33
N GLU A 168 -22.97 15.94 21.20
CA GLU A 168 -22.64 16.88 22.26
C GLU A 168 -23.76 17.90 22.43
N ALA A 169 -24.53 17.71 23.48
CA ALA A 169 -25.50 18.72 23.96
C ALA A 169 -24.75 19.79 24.75
N GLN A 170 -24.99 20.99 24.34
CA GLN A 170 -24.62 22.25 24.99
C GLN A 170 -25.08 22.33 26.43
N SER A 171 -24.23 22.76 27.32
CA SER A 171 -24.51 23.66 28.45
C SER A 171 -23.21 24.26 28.95
#